data_a18b32f4ba6bd06368bf60ca12a5316a
#
_entry.id   a18b32f4ba6bd06368bf60ca12a5316a
#
_cell.length_a   1.000
_cell.length_b   1.000
_cell.length_c   1.000
_cell.angle_alpha   90.00
_cell.angle_beta   90.00
_cell.angle_gamma   90.00
#
_symmetry.space_group_name_H-M   'P 1'
#
loop_
_entity.id
_entity.type
_entity.pdbx_description
1 polymer ?
#
loop_
_entity_poly.entity_id
_entity_poly.type
_entity_poly.pdbx_seq_one_letter_code
_entity_poly.pdbx_strand_id
1 'polypeptide(L)'
;TVTLSIILQGTGIFALAKRLKLLSDKKNVEPRILELVTVHDTNYEIVEVYIDDDHYTGSCLISELTLPPGTLIAFVNRRGELIAPSGQVEIVPNDVLTVLVDNKYVDTIHAEIHKSFDRKKTEEDVWGDEYLYE
;
A
#
# COMPACT_ATOMS: atom_id res chain seq x y z
N THR A 1 -11.57 46.57 -24.34
CA THR A 1 -10.13 46.25 -24.12
C THR A 1 -9.86 45.49 -22.81
N VAL A 2 -10.63 45.73 -21.76
CA VAL A 2 -10.46 45.05 -20.47
C VAL A 2 -10.87 43.56 -20.53
N THR A 3 -11.91 43.23 -21.25
CA THR A 3 -12.38 41.85 -21.46
C THR A 3 -11.39 40.98 -22.25
N LEU A 4 -10.67 41.54 -23.21
CA LEU A 4 -9.65 40.85 -23.98
C LEU A 4 -8.43 40.50 -23.12
N SER A 5 -8.06 41.35 -22.18
CA SER A 5 -6.94 41.12 -21.26
C SER A 5 -7.22 39.95 -20.29
N ILE A 6 -8.46 39.84 -19.82
CA ILE A 6 -8.87 38.76 -18.89
C ILE A 6 -8.85 37.40 -19.58
N ILE A 7 -9.29 37.34 -20.85
CA ILE A 7 -9.31 36.12 -21.64
C ILE A 7 -7.87 35.68 -21.95
N LEU A 8 -6.97 36.61 -22.25
CA LEU A 8 -5.57 36.31 -22.54
C LEU A 8 -4.79 35.84 -21.31
N GLN A 9 -5.09 36.42 -20.16
CA GLN A 9 -4.48 36.03 -18.89
C GLN A 9 -4.98 34.65 -18.39
N GLY A 10 -6.26 34.36 -18.54
CA GLY A 10 -6.85 33.10 -18.10
C GLY A 10 -6.35 31.88 -18.89
N THR A 11 -6.23 32.01 -20.21
CA THR A 11 -5.75 30.92 -21.07
C THR A 11 -4.25 30.70 -20.97
N GLY A 12 -3.47 31.74 -20.72
CA GLY A 12 -2.01 31.66 -20.59
C GLY A 12 -1.56 30.89 -19.34
N ILE A 13 -2.26 31.06 -18.23
CA ILE A 13 -1.93 30.38 -16.97
C ILE A 13 -2.20 28.88 -17.07
N PHE A 14 -3.26 28.48 -17.75
CA PHE A 14 -3.59 27.07 -17.95
C PHE A 14 -2.58 26.33 -18.85
N ALA A 15 -2.15 26.98 -19.92
CA ALA A 15 -1.13 26.46 -20.80
C ALA A 15 0.24 26.36 -20.12
N LEU A 16 0.57 27.34 -19.30
CA LEU A 16 1.83 27.37 -18.54
C LEU A 16 1.86 26.30 -17.43
N ALA A 17 0.75 26.12 -16.73
CA ALA A 17 0.63 25.07 -15.69
C ALA A 17 0.76 23.67 -16.30
N LYS A 18 0.22 23.43 -17.49
CA LYS A 18 0.35 22.18 -18.23
C LYS A 18 1.79 21.94 -18.73
N ARG A 19 2.45 23.02 -19.18
CA ARG A 19 3.83 22.94 -19.66
C ARG A 19 4.86 22.70 -18.55
N LEU A 20 4.59 23.23 -17.35
CA LEU A 20 5.43 23.03 -16.17
C LEU A 20 5.18 21.69 -15.47
N LYS A 21 4.32 20.83 -16.03
CA LYS A 21 3.95 19.53 -15.44
C LYS A 21 3.53 19.63 -13.95
N LEU A 22 3.02 20.79 -13.55
CA LEU A 22 2.46 21.00 -12.20
C LEU A 22 1.11 20.27 -12.03
N LEU A 23 0.46 19.91 -13.14
CA LEU A 23 -0.61 18.94 -13.17
C LEU A 23 -0.02 17.55 -13.41
N SER A 24 0.96 17.18 -12.61
CA SER A 24 1.41 15.81 -12.56
C SER A 24 0.33 15.02 -11.84
N ASP A 25 -0.43 14.31 -12.64
CA ASP A 25 -1.41 13.30 -12.20
C ASP A 25 -0.71 12.02 -11.68
N LYS A 26 0.56 12.15 -11.35
CA LYS A 26 1.18 11.22 -10.44
C LYS A 26 0.56 11.53 -9.07
N LYS A 27 -0.36 10.70 -8.66
CA LYS A 27 -0.48 10.35 -7.26
C LYS A 27 0.91 9.92 -6.78
N ASN A 28 1.82 10.88 -6.64
CA ASN A 28 2.78 10.78 -5.59
C ASN A 28 1.89 10.78 -4.35
N VAL A 29 1.51 9.59 -3.94
CA VAL A 29 1.32 9.35 -2.54
C VAL A 29 2.70 9.68 -1.97
N GLU A 30 2.97 10.97 -1.77
CA GLU A 30 3.99 11.34 -0.81
C GLU A 30 3.68 10.45 0.39
N PRO A 31 4.64 9.68 0.88
CA PRO A 31 4.47 9.13 2.19
C PRO A 31 4.15 10.36 3.04
N ARG A 32 2.87 10.59 3.32
CA ARG A 32 2.52 11.39 4.46
C ARG A 32 3.15 10.62 5.59
N ILE A 33 4.36 11.03 5.87
CA ILE A 33 4.93 10.80 7.17
C ILE A 33 3.86 11.42 8.07
N LEU A 34 2.91 10.57 8.46
CA LEU A 34 2.15 10.81 9.67
C LEU A 34 3.26 11.11 10.65
N GLU A 35 3.40 12.39 10.95
CA GLU A 35 4.26 12.84 12.01
C GLU A 35 3.82 12.04 13.22
N LEU A 36 4.47 10.91 13.38
CA LEU A 36 4.24 9.97 14.45
C LEU A 36 4.30 10.82 15.69
N VAL A 37 3.16 10.93 16.33
CA VAL A 37 3.16 11.23 17.75
C VAL A 37 4.13 10.21 18.32
N THR A 38 5.38 10.64 18.50
CA THR A 38 6.40 9.86 19.16
C THR A 38 5.86 9.65 20.55
N VAL A 39 5.14 8.55 20.73
CA VAL A 39 4.80 8.07 22.05
C VAL A 39 6.14 7.70 22.65
N HIS A 40 6.70 8.64 23.40
CA HIS A 40 7.94 8.46 24.11
C HIS A 40 7.85 7.14 24.86
N ASP A 41 8.84 6.27 24.69
CA ASP A 41 9.03 4.98 25.33
C ASP A 41 8.30 3.77 24.77
N THR A 42 7.79 3.77 23.55
CA THR A 42 7.36 2.52 22.93
C THR A 42 8.39 2.03 21.91
N ASN A 43 8.77 0.75 22.03
CA ASN A 43 9.64 0.08 21.07
C ASN A 43 8.89 -0.30 19.77
N TYR A 44 7.75 0.34 19.50
CA TYR A 44 6.89 0.05 18.35
C TYR A 44 6.80 1.24 17.40
N GLU A 45 6.73 0.92 16.13
CA GLU A 45 6.57 1.87 15.04
C GLU A 45 5.36 1.48 14.17
N ILE A 46 4.70 2.49 13.59
CA ILE A 46 3.63 2.26 12.62
C ILE A 46 4.24 2.35 11.24
N VAL A 47 4.09 1.29 10.48
CA VAL A 47 4.60 1.16 9.11
C VAL A 47 3.44 0.95 8.15
N GLU A 48 3.44 1.66 7.03
CA GLU A 48 2.53 1.42 5.93
C GLU A 48 3.19 0.51 4.89
N VAL A 49 2.55 -0.63 4.60
CA VAL A 49 3.00 -1.57 3.59
C VAL A 49 2.04 -1.51 2.40
N TYR A 50 2.54 -1.06 1.27
CA TYR A 50 1.80 -1.02 0.02
C TYR A 50 1.91 -2.36 -0.71
N ILE A 51 0.77 -2.94 -1.06
CA ILE A 51 0.69 -4.20 -1.82
C ILE A 51 0.58 -3.85 -3.30
N ASP A 52 1.68 -3.85 -4.02
CA ASP A 52 1.70 -3.54 -5.45
C ASP A 52 1.51 -4.80 -6.32
N ASP A 53 1.00 -4.59 -7.54
CA ASP A 53 0.73 -5.67 -8.49
C ASP A 53 2.00 -6.33 -9.05
N ASP A 54 3.14 -5.63 -9.01
CA ASP A 54 4.38 -6.10 -9.60
C ASP A 54 5.11 -7.11 -8.71
N HIS A 55 4.99 -6.93 -7.39
CA HIS A 55 5.68 -7.75 -6.40
C HIS A 55 4.76 -8.77 -5.70
N TYR A 56 3.45 -8.50 -5.63
CA TYR A 56 2.49 -9.33 -4.95
C TYR A 56 1.49 -9.92 -5.94
N THR A 57 1.59 -11.21 -6.20
CA THR A 57 0.71 -11.91 -7.13
C THR A 57 -0.38 -12.65 -6.36
N GLY A 58 -1.64 -12.43 -6.74
CA GLY A 58 -2.77 -13.10 -6.12
C GLY A 58 -3.28 -12.40 -4.85
N SER A 59 -3.90 -13.14 -3.98
CA SER A 59 -4.48 -12.66 -2.73
C SER A 59 -4.08 -13.56 -1.57
N CYS A 60 -4.06 -13.01 -0.37
CA CYS A 60 -3.68 -13.72 0.84
C CYS A 60 -4.60 -13.30 2.00
N LEU A 61 -5.09 -14.25 2.78
CA LEU A 61 -5.83 -13.94 3.99
C LEU A 61 -4.91 -13.39 5.08
N ILE A 62 -5.41 -12.47 5.89
CA ILE A 62 -4.64 -11.94 7.04
C ILE A 62 -4.17 -13.08 7.96
N SER A 63 -5.02 -14.12 8.16
CA SER A 63 -4.65 -15.31 8.94
C SER A 63 -3.49 -16.13 8.37
N GLU A 64 -3.23 -16.00 7.08
CA GLU A 64 -2.15 -16.72 6.37
C GLU A 64 -0.83 -15.94 6.38
N LEU A 65 -0.85 -14.68 6.78
CA LEU A 65 0.35 -13.87 6.89
C LEU A 65 1.27 -14.38 8.01
N THR A 66 2.53 -14.56 7.68
CA THR A 66 3.57 -14.79 8.68
C THR A 66 4.15 -13.46 9.11
N LEU A 67 3.75 -13.00 10.29
CA LEU A 67 4.19 -11.72 10.85
C LEU A 67 5.19 -11.96 11.98
N PRO A 68 6.18 -11.06 12.15
CA PRO A 68 7.08 -11.10 13.29
C PRO A 68 6.32 -11.02 14.63
N PRO A 69 6.89 -11.55 15.72
CA PRO A 69 6.27 -11.44 17.04
C PRO A 69 5.99 -9.99 17.44
N GLY A 70 4.83 -9.74 18.04
CA GLY A 70 4.42 -8.39 18.45
C GLY A 70 3.93 -7.49 17.32
N THR A 71 3.77 -8.02 16.12
CA THR A 71 3.22 -7.27 14.98
C THR A 71 1.70 -7.34 14.95
N LEU A 72 1.07 -6.19 14.74
CA LEU A 72 -0.38 -6.05 14.65
C LEU A 72 -0.76 -5.27 13.38
N ILE A 73 -1.67 -5.81 12.60
CA ILE A 73 -2.29 -5.04 11.51
C ILE A 73 -3.39 -4.17 12.13
N ALA A 74 -3.24 -2.86 12.03
CA ALA A 74 -4.19 -1.92 12.60
C ALA A 74 -5.44 -1.77 11.71
N PHE A 75 -5.24 -1.62 10.42
CA PHE A 75 -6.31 -1.59 9.41
C PHE A 75 -5.75 -1.80 7.99
N VAL A 76 -6.66 -2.11 7.07
CA VAL A 76 -6.39 -2.21 5.64
C VAL A 76 -7.09 -1.05 4.94
N ASN A 77 -6.37 -0.29 4.15
CA ASN A 77 -6.93 0.77 3.32
C ASN A 77 -7.04 0.26 1.89
N ARG A 78 -8.26 0.12 1.41
CA ARG A 78 -8.57 -0.28 0.04
C ARG A 78 -9.25 0.86 -0.69
N ARG A 79 -8.53 1.51 -1.59
CA ARG A 79 -9.04 2.63 -2.41
C ARG A 79 -9.66 3.77 -1.58
N GLY A 80 -9.10 4.06 -0.41
CA GLY A 80 -9.58 5.09 0.51
C GLY A 80 -10.62 4.62 1.53
N GLU A 81 -11.07 3.37 1.46
CA GLU A 81 -11.94 2.75 2.44
C GLU A 81 -11.14 1.97 3.47
N LEU A 82 -11.44 2.22 4.74
CA LEU A 82 -10.80 1.52 5.86
C LEU A 82 -11.55 0.23 6.19
N ILE A 83 -10.83 -0.87 6.13
CA ILE A 83 -11.34 -2.21 6.45
C ILE A 83 -10.76 -2.64 7.78
N ALA A 84 -11.64 -3.06 8.70
CA ALA A 84 -11.21 -3.61 9.97
C ALA A 84 -10.50 -4.97 9.75
N PRO A 85 -9.31 -5.18 10.33
CA PRO A 85 -8.57 -6.41 10.13
C PRO A 85 -9.25 -7.58 10.86
N SER A 86 -9.41 -8.67 10.16
CA SER A 86 -9.77 -9.97 10.72
C SER A 86 -9.04 -11.06 9.96
N GLY A 87 -8.89 -12.25 10.55
CA GLY A 87 -8.21 -13.36 9.90
C GLY A 87 -8.82 -13.77 8.56
N GLN A 88 -10.09 -13.47 8.33
CA GLN A 88 -10.83 -13.79 7.11
C GLN A 88 -10.78 -12.69 6.04
N VAL A 89 -10.22 -11.53 6.35
CA VAL A 89 -10.04 -10.45 5.38
C VAL A 89 -8.95 -10.85 4.39
N GLU A 90 -9.28 -10.81 3.12
CA GLU A 90 -8.37 -11.08 2.02
C GLU A 90 -7.63 -9.79 1.64
N ILE A 91 -6.31 -9.86 1.60
CA ILE A 91 -5.45 -8.78 1.12
C ILE A 91 -5.25 -8.99 -0.37
N VAL A 92 -5.53 -7.96 -1.15
CA VAL A 92 -5.41 -7.96 -2.61
C VAL A 92 -4.44 -6.86 -3.05
N PRO A 93 -3.93 -6.93 -4.29
CA PRO A 93 -3.11 -5.85 -4.84
C PRO A 93 -3.79 -4.48 -4.75
N ASN A 94 -2.99 -3.45 -4.56
CA ASN A 94 -3.38 -2.06 -4.32
C ASN A 94 -3.98 -1.77 -2.93
N ASP A 95 -3.94 -2.71 -2.02
CA ASP A 95 -4.21 -2.45 -0.60
C ASP A 95 -3.00 -1.80 0.07
N VAL A 96 -3.27 -0.99 1.09
CA VAL A 96 -2.26 -0.43 1.99
C VAL A 96 -2.52 -0.95 3.39
N LEU A 97 -1.57 -1.69 3.93
CA LEU A 97 -1.64 -2.22 5.29
C LEU A 97 -0.98 -1.24 6.25
N THR A 98 -1.72 -0.80 7.27
CA THR A 98 -1.12 -0.08 8.39
C THR A 98 -0.79 -1.07 9.49
N VAL A 99 0.48 -1.23 9.77
CA VAL A 99 1.02 -2.26 10.64
C VAL A 99 1.76 -1.62 11.82
N LEU A 100 1.43 -2.04 13.02
CA LEU A 100 2.19 -1.73 14.21
C LEU A 100 3.23 -2.84 14.42
N VAL A 101 4.50 -2.48 14.43
CA VAL A 101 5.62 -3.42 14.44
C VAL A 101 6.68 -2.99 15.45
N ASP A 102 7.32 -3.96 16.11
CA ASP A 102 8.51 -3.70 16.95
C ASP A 102 9.65 -3.14 16.09
N ASN A 103 10.34 -2.10 16.57
CA ASN A 103 11.44 -1.44 15.88
C ASN A 103 12.50 -2.41 15.33
N LYS A 104 12.68 -3.57 15.95
CA LYS A 104 13.61 -4.60 15.48
C LYS A 104 13.23 -5.18 14.12
N TYR A 105 11.94 -5.14 13.77
CA TYR A 105 11.40 -5.80 12.59
C TYR A 105 10.94 -4.82 11.51
N VAL A 106 11.11 -3.52 11.71
CA VAL A 106 10.71 -2.48 10.75
C VAL A 106 11.30 -2.75 9.37
N ASP A 107 12.58 -3.08 9.29
CA ASP A 107 13.28 -3.33 8.04
C ASP A 107 12.89 -4.67 7.38
N THR A 108 12.36 -5.61 8.15
CA THR A 108 12.06 -6.96 7.68
C THR A 108 10.58 -7.18 7.39
N ILE A 109 9.69 -6.31 7.86
CA ILE A 109 8.23 -6.50 7.75
C ILE A 109 7.76 -6.64 6.30
N HIS A 110 8.30 -5.85 5.37
CA HIS A 110 7.98 -5.94 3.95
C HIS A 110 8.37 -7.31 3.38
N ALA A 111 9.56 -7.80 3.72
CA ALA A 111 10.05 -9.10 3.27
C ALA A 111 9.22 -10.26 3.82
N GLU A 112 8.79 -10.20 5.07
CA GLU A 112 7.96 -11.23 5.69
C GLU A 112 6.56 -11.30 5.08
N ILE A 113 5.95 -10.15 4.81
CA ILE A 113 4.66 -10.08 4.11
C ILE A 113 4.81 -10.62 2.68
N HIS A 114 5.85 -10.24 1.96
CA HIS A 114 6.13 -10.74 0.61
C HIS A 114 6.28 -12.26 0.58
N LYS A 115 7.04 -12.84 1.49
CA LYS A 115 7.19 -14.30 1.62
C LYS A 115 5.87 -15.04 1.84
N SER A 116 4.92 -14.41 2.53
CA SER A 116 3.60 -15.01 2.78
C SER A 116 2.80 -15.15 1.48
N PHE A 117 2.89 -14.16 0.58
CA PHE A 117 2.29 -14.23 -0.75
C PHE A 117 2.96 -15.27 -1.65
N ASP A 118 4.29 -15.32 -1.67
CA ASP A 118 5.05 -16.29 -2.46
C ASP A 118 4.76 -17.73 -2.05
N ARG A 119 4.65 -17.99 -0.75
CA ARG A 119 4.33 -19.31 -0.23
C ARG A 119 2.97 -19.79 -0.72
N LYS A 120 1.96 -18.92 -0.69
CA LYS A 120 0.62 -19.28 -1.16
C LYS A 120 0.61 -19.60 -2.64
N LYS A 121 1.31 -18.84 -3.46
CA LYS A 121 1.44 -19.11 -4.88
C LYS A 121 2.02 -20.50 -5.14
N THR A 122 3.06 -20.89 -4.40
CA THR A 122 3.68 -22.21 -4.54
C THR A 122 2.70 -23.34 -4.15
N GLU A 123 1.90 -23.14 -3.12
CA GLU A 123 0.89 -24.13 -2.71
C GLU A 123 -0.21 -24.30 -3.77
N GLU A 124 -0.70 -23.21 -4.38
CA GLU A 124 -1.69 -23.26 -5.46
C GLU A 124 -1.13 -23.97 -6.71
N ASP A 125 0.12 -23.72 -7.06
CA ASP A 125 0.78 -24.35 -8.22
C ASP A 125 0.95 -25.87 -8.01
N VAL A 126 1.25 -26.30 -6.80
CA VAL A 126 1.40 -27.75 -6.47
C VAL A 126 0.07 -28.51 -6.56
N TRP A 127 -1.03 -27.92 -6.12
CA TRP A 127 -2.35 -28.54 -6.19
C TRP A 127 -2.96 -28.50 -7.59
N GLY A 128 -2.57 -27.52 -8.42
CA GLY A 128 -3.04 -27.39 -9.80
C GLY A 128 -2.55 -28.50 -10.72
N ASP A 129 -1.36 -29.04 -10.45
CA ASP A 129 -0.75 -30.09 -11.28
C ASP A 129 -1.28 -31.50 -10.96
N GLU A 130 -1.87 -31.71 -9.79
CA GLU A 130 -2.33 -33.02 -9.36
C GLU A 130 -3.65 -33.45 -10.04
N TYR A 131 -4.39 -32.50 -10.60
CA TYR A 131 -5.65 -32.79 -11.32
C TYR A 131 -5.45 -33.04 -12.82
N LEU A 132 -4.25 -32.95 -13.35
CA LEU A 132 -3.96 -33.13 -14.79
C LEU A 132 -3.58 -34.55 -15.16
N TYR A 133 -3.57 -35.52 -14.23
CA TYR A 133 -3.15 -36.91 -14.44
C TYR A 133 -4.24 -37.95 -14.23
N GLU A 134 -5.51 -37.54 -14.35
CA GLU A 134 -6.60 -38.53 -14.48
C GLU A 134 -7.16 -38.57 -15.88
#